data_3d9b3cf0c1d407f367975caa683ddb96
#
_entry.id   3d9b3cf0c1d407f367975caa683ddb96
#
_cell.length_a   1.000
_cell.length_b   1.000
_cell.length_c   1.000
_cell.angle_alpha   90.00
_cell.angle_beta   90.00
_cell.angle_gamma   90.00
#
_symmetry.space_group_name_H-M   'P 1'
#
loop_
_entity.id
_entity.type
_entity.pdbx_description
1 polymer ?
#
loop_
_entity_poly.entity_id
_entity_poly.type
_entity_poly.pdbx_seq_one_letter_code
_entity_poly.pdbx_strand_id
1 'polypeptide(L)'
;SLQIEANYQGEKVACIETEIFADYGRAVLDLTLFNKVLVMKPWSIGRPEQFFDLKFTLKVNGKAVDEAGSYTALVDYRTKNDGIEVNYLPCYYFRMVLDQGYFPRGGMTAESDEELLNDVLLIKQAGFNGVRLHQKIEDERFYYFCDMVGLFFWLEMPAAYDFTSAAAAELSRQWSEIVLQHKGYLSLMAYVPVNESWGVLQTSENIAMQ
;
A
#
# COMPACT_ATOMS: atom_id res chain seq x y z
N SER A 1 -14.06 -13.09 20.70
CA SER A 1 -14.26 -13.12 19.24
C SER A 1 -13.90 -11.76 18.60
N LEU A 2 -13.64 -11.77 17.31
CA LEU A 2 -13.46 -10.58 16.47
C LEU A 2 -14.58 -10.52 15.44
N GLN A 3 -15.33 -9.43 15.44
CA GLN A 3 -16.29 -9.12 14.40
C GLN A 3 -15.65 -8.16 13.38
N ILE A 4 -15.82 -8.44 12.09
CA ILE A 4 -15.37 -7.61 11.00
C ILE A 4 -16.58 -7.25 10.14
N GLU A 5 -16.85 -5.96 9.98
CA GLU A 5 -17.91 -5.43 9.15
C GLU A 5 -17.31 -4.64 7.98
N ALA A 6 -17.89 -4.80 6.80
CA ALA A 6 -17.59 -3.94 5.66
C ALA A 6 -18.83 -3.14 5.27
N ASN A 7 -18.65 -1.84 5.08
CA ASN A 7 -19.68 -0.93 4.60
C ASN A 7 -19.23 -0.31 3.27
N TYR A 8 -20.17 -0.13 2.35
CA TYR A 8 -19.94 0.53 1.07
C TYR A 8 -20.99 1.61 0.89
N GLN A 9 -20.55 2.86 0.76
CA GLN A 9 -21.42 4.04 0.67
C GLN A 9 -22.47 4.11 1.79
N GLY A 10 -22.06 3.77 3.02
CA GLY A 10 -22.91 3.80 4.21
C GLY A 10 -23.81 2.57 4.40
N GLU A 11 -23.85 1.65 3.47
CA GLU A 11 -24.60 0.40 3.61
C GLU A 11 -23.69 -0.77 4.01
N LYS A 12 -24.10 -1.54 5.03
CA LYS A 12 -23.41 -2.78 5.41
C LYS A 12 -23.54 -3.80 4.28
N VAL A 13 -22.38 -4.22 3.77
CA VAL A 13 -22.29 -5.17 2.66
C VAL A 13 -21.77 -6.54 3.08
N ALA A 14 -21.01 -6.62 4.16
CA ALA A 14 -20.48 -7.88 4.68
C ALA A 14 -20.29 -7.81 6.19
N CYS A 15 -20.37 -8.96 6.85
CA CYS A 15 -20.04 -9.12 8.25
C CYS A 15 -19.64 -10.56 8.53
N ILE A 16 -18.56 -10.75 9.25
CA ILE A 16 -18.16 -12.04 9.81
C ILE A 16 -17.84 -11.88 11.28
N GLU A 17 -17.99 -12.94 12.05
CA GLU A 17 -17.47 -13.04 13.41
C GLU A 17 -16.67 -14.33 13.53
N THR A 18 -15.48 -14.25 14.11
CA THR A 18 -14.56 -15.38 14.29
C THR A 18 -14.01 -15.42 15.70
N GLU A 19 -13.82 -16.63 16.23
CA GLU A 19 -13.16 -16.82 17.52
C GLU A 19 -11.65 -16.57 17.38
N ILE A 20 -11.06 -16.00 18.44
CA ILE A 20 -9.63 -15.74 18.53
C ILE A 20 -9.04 -16.69 19.56
N PHE A 21 -8.08 -17.51 19.14
CA PHE A 21 -7.41 -18.50 19.98
C PHE A 21 -5.90 -18.24 20.17
N ALA A 22 -5.37 -17.20 19.53
CA ALA A 22 -3.95 -16.84 19.54
C ALA A 22 -3.78 -15.33 19.39
N ASP A 23 -2.57 -14.84 19.59
CA ASP A 23 -2.22 -13.43 19.46
C ASP A 23 -2.31 -12.92 17.99
N TYR A 24 -2.38 -13.84 17.04
CA TYR A 24 -2.56 -13.55 15.62
C TYR A 24 -3.51 -14.55 14.98
N GLY A 25 -4.14 -14.16 13.88
CA GLY A 25 -5.04 -15.03 13.13
C GLY A 25 -5.28 -14.51 11.72
N ARG A 26 -6.03 -15.28 10.96
CA ARG A 26 -6.48 -14.92 9.61
C ARG A 26 -7.97 -15.10 9.54
N ALA A 27 -8.66 -14.08 9.07
CA ALA A 27 -10.07 -14.15 8.72
C ALA A 27 -10.24 -13.76 7.24
N VAL A 28 -11.20 -14.36 6.55
CA VAL A 28 -11.52 -14.03 5.16
C VAL A 28 -12.91 -13.42 5.15
N LEU A 29 -12.99 -12.16 4.73
CA LEU A 29 -14.25 -11.48 4.46
C LEU A 29 -14.45 -11.47 2.94
N ASP A 30 -15.35 -12.28 2.44
CA ASP A 30 -15.65 -12.35 1.01
C ASP A 30 -16.61 -11.23 0.61
N LEU A 31 -16.07 -10.22 -0.07
CA LEU A 31 -16.83 -9.07 -0.57
C LEU A 31 -17.54 -9.38 -1.91
N THR A 32 -17.26 -10.53 -2.53
CA THR A 32 -17.84 -10.91 -3.83
C THR A 32 -19.20 -11.61 -3.70
N LEU A 33 -19.55 -12.13 -2.52
CA LEU A 33 -20.79 -12.86 -2.26
C LEU A 33 -22.05 -11.99 -2.26
N PHE A 34 -21.89 -10.68 -2.29
CA PHE A 34 -23.02 -9.76 -2.31
C PHE A 34 -23.49 -9.51 -3.74
N ASN A 35 -24.76 -9.75 -4.02
CA ASN A 35 -25.42 -9.49 -5.31
C ASN A 35 -25.27 -8.03 -5.79
N LYS A 36 -24.69 -7.16 -5.00
CA LYS A 36 -24.37 -5.77 -5.30
C LYS A 36 -23.03 -5.58 -6.02
N VAL A 37 -22.22 -6.62 -6.23
CA VAL A 37 -20.90 -6.53 -6.92
C VAL A 37 -21.02 -5.89 -8.30
N LEU A 38 -22.11 -6.10 -9.01
CA LEU A 38 -22.37 -5.44 -10.30
C LEU A 38 -22.59 -3.93 -10.20
N VAL A 39 -22.88 -3.41 -9.02
CA VAL A 39 -23.07 -1.97 -8.74
C VAL A 39 -21.81 -1.35 -8.13
N MET A 40 -20.95 -2.14 -7.53
CA MET A 40 -19.69 -1.69 -6.94
C MET A 40 -18.69 -1.37 -8.04
N LYS A 41 -18.14 -0.16 -7.97
CA LYS A 41 -17.10 0.27 -8.91
C LYS A 41 -15.73 -0.04 -8.31
N PRO A 42 -14.77 -0.50 -9.10
CA PRO A 42 -13.42 -0.66 -8.62
C PRO A 42 -12.77 0.70 -8.32
N TRP A 43 -11.91 0.71 -7.31
CA TRP A 43 -11.04 1.85 -7.03
C TRP A 43 -10.12 2.13 -8.23
N SER A 44 -9.88 3.38 -8.51
CA SER A 44 -8.89 3.81 -9.50
C SER A 44 -8.45 5.23 -9.21
N ILE A 45 -7.35 5.66 -9.81
CA ILE A 45 -6.86 7.05 -9.68
C ILE A 45 -7.86 8.12 -10.19
N GLY A 46 -8.81 7.73 -10.99
CA GLY A 46 -9.92 8.62 -11.44
C GLY A 46 -11.19 8.48 -10.60
N ARG A 47 -11.23 7.53 -9.67
CA ARG A 47 -12.35 7.26 -8.75
C ARG A 47 -11.82 6.76 -7.42
N PRO A 48 -11.03 7.58 -6.72
CA PRO A 48 -10.41 7.18 -5.47
C PRO A 48 -11.41 7.04 -4.32
N GLU A 49 -12.62 7.56 -4.45
CA GLU A 49 -13.68 7.50 -3.44
C GLU A 49 -14.38 6.13 -3.33
N GLN A 50 -13.98 5.14 -4.11
CA GLN A 50 -14.64 3.82 -4.14
C GLN A 50 -14.04 2.87 -3.10
N PHE A 51 -14.32 3.11 -1.81
CA PHE A 51 -13.85 2.33 -0.67
C PHE A 51 -14.95 1.52 -0.01
N PHE A 52 -14.51 0.44 0.67
CA PHE A 52 -15.25 -0.20 1.75
C PHE A 52 -14.66 0.27 3.07
N ASP A 53 -15.48 0.82 3.93
CA ASP A 53 -15.12 1.09 5.31
C ASP A 53 -15.14 -0.23 6.08
N LEU A 54 -14.06 -0.57 6.75
CA LEU A 54 -13.93 -1.75 7.58
C LEU A 54 -14.00 -1.35 9.05
N LYS A 55 -14.87 -2.01 9.80
CA LYS A 55 -14.94 -1.91 11.26
C LYS A 55 -14.58 -3.24 11.88
N PHE A 56 -13.62 -3.21 12.78
CA PHE A 56 -13.20 -4.32 13.60
C PHE A 56 -13.69 -4.10 15.02
N THR A 57 -14.38 -5.09 15.61
CA THR A 57 -14.86 -5.03 16.98
C THR A 57 -14.38 -6.25 17.73
N LEU A 58 -13.49 -6.05 18.70
CA LEU A 58 -13.05 -7.10 19.62
C LEU A 58 -14.10 -7.30 20.72
N LYS A 59 -14.51 -8.55 20.93
CA LYS A 59 -15.50 -8.90 21.95
C LYS A 59 -14.94 -9.90 22.96
N VAL A 60 -15.23 -9.67 24.23
CA VAL A 60 -14.99 -10.61 25.34
C VAL A 60 -16.33 -10.90 26.00
N ASN A 61 -16.69 -12.18 26.11
CA ASN A 61 -17.99 -12.62 26.62
C ASN A 61 -19.19 -11.91 25.95
N GLY A 62 -19.11 -11.71 24.62
CA GLY A 62 -20.15 -11.07 23.82
C GLY A 62 -20.24 -9.54 23.95
N LYS A 63 -19.37 -8.91 24.75
CA LYS A 63 -19.32 -7.44 24.91
C LYS A 63 -18.15 -6.87 24.14
N ALA A 64 -18.38 -5.81 23.38
CA ALA A 64 -17.31 -5.05 22.72
C ALA A 64 -16.38 -4.46 23.79
N VAL A 65 -15.07 -4.69 23.61
CA VAL A 65 -14.01 -4.20 24.51
C VAL A 65 -13.03 -3.29 23.77
N ASP A 66 -12.95 -3.41 22.44
CA ASP A 66 -12.10 -2.56 21.61
C ASP A 66 -12.66 -2.46 20.18
N GLU A 67 -12.38 -1.36 19.50
CA GLU A 67 -12.79 -1.11 18.12
C GLU A 67 -11.66 -0.46 17.32
N ALA A 68 -11.51 -0.88 16.07
CA ALA A 68 -10.58 -0.28 15.11
C ALA A 68 -11.27 -0.09 13.76
N GLY A 69 -10.84 0.93 13.03
CA GLY A 69 -11.27 1.19 11.67
C GLY A 69 -10.16 0.91 10.65
N SER A 70 -10.53 0.55 9.45
CA SER A 70 -9.65 0.45 8.30
C SER A 70 -10.48 0.63 7.02
N TYR A 71 -9.86 0.47 5.88
CA TYR A 71 -10.54 0.50 4.59
C TYR A 71 -9.94 -0.53 3.64
N THR A 72 -10.68 -0.82 2.57
CA THR A 72 -10.21 -1.59 1.42
C THR A 72 -11.01 -1.21 0.19
N ALA A 73 -10.63 -1.73 -0.97
CA ALA A 73 -11.41 -1.56 -2.19
C ALA A 73 -11.21 -2.74 -3.14
N LEU A 74 -12.01 -2.78 -4.19
CA LEU A 74 -11.79 -3.69 -5.30
C LEU A 74 -10.81 -3.02 -6.26
N VAL A 75 -9.65 -3.62 -6.44
CA VAL A 75 -8.64 -3.21 -7.42
C VAL A 75 -7.94 -4.44 -7.96
N ASP A 76 -7.68 -4.46 -9.27
CA ASP A 76 -7.00 -5.57 -9.93
C ASP A 76 -5.84 -5.02 -10.77
N TYR A 77 -4.62 -5.47 -10.46
CA TYR A 77 -3.40 -5.16 -11.19
C TYR A 77 -2.92 -6.39 -11.92
N ARG A 78 -2.67 -6.27 -13.22
CA ARG A 78 -2.17 -7.36 -14.06
C ARG A 78 -1.01 -6.90 -14.91
N THR A 79 0.05 -7.70 -14.94
CA THR A 79 1.12 -7.51 -15.91
C THR A 79 0.78 -8.23 -17.19
N LYS A 80 0.93 -7.54 -18.33
CA LYS A 80 0.88 -8.10 -19.69
C LYS A 80 2.14 -7.75 -20.45
N ASN A 81 2.32 -8.37 -21.63
CA ASN A 81 3.53 -8.23 -22.45
C ASN A 81 3.93 -6.75 -22.70
N ASP A 82 2.98 -5.84 -22.72
CA ASP A 82 3.18 -4.44 -23.12
C ASP A 82 2.97 -3.45 -21.95
N GLY A 83 2.77 -3.93 -20.71
CA GLY A 83 2.60 -3.03 -19.57
C GLY A 83 1.72 -3.58 -18.43
N ILE A 84 1.14 -2.67 -17.68
CA ILE A 84 0.27 -2.97 -16.53
C ILE A 84 -1.16 -2.60 -16.88
N GLU A 85 -2.08 -3.53 -16.70
CA GLU A 85 -3.51 -3.27 -16.71
C GLU A 85 -3.98 -2.98 -15.29
N VAL A 86 -4.88 -2.01 -15.16
CA VAL A 86 -5.57 -1.71 -13.90
C VAL A 86 -7.07 -1.89 -14.14
N ASN A 87 -7.71 -2.78 -13.40
CA ASN A 87 -9.15 -3.06 -13.48
C ASN A 87 -9.60 -3.44 -14.91
N TYR A 88 -8.81 -4.27 -15.60
CA TYR A 88 -9.05 -4.71 -16.98
C TYR A 88 -8.98 -3.60 -18.05
N LEU A 89 -8.56 -2.39 -17.68
CA LEU A 89 -8.33 -1.32 -18.63
C LEU A 89 -6.92 -1.45 -19.22
N PRO A 90 -6.77 -1.39 -20.56
CA PRO A 90 -5.47 -1.59 -21.20
C PRO A 90 -4.51 -0.45 -20.87
N CYS A 91 -3.27 -0.82 -20.67
CA CYS A 91 -2.07 0.01 -20.53
C CYS A 91 -2.29 1.42 -19.95
N TYR A 92 -2.12 1.54 -18.66
CA TYR A 92 -1.98 2.86 -18.05
C TYR A 92 -0.66 3.50 -18.46
N TYR A 93 -0.75 4.71 -18.95
CA TYR A 93 0.44 5.52 -19.22
C TYR A 93 0.91 6.13 -17.91
N PHE A 94 1.99 5.60 -17.35
CA PHE A 94 2.53 6.08 -16.08
C PHE A 94 3.35 7.35 -16.29
N ARG A 95 2.91 8.43 -15.69
CA ARG A 95 3.64 9.69 -15.57
C ARG A 95 4.03 9.83 -14.12
N MET A 96 5.25 9.35 -13.81
CA MET A 96 5.78 9.31 -12.46
C MET A 96 6.70 10.50 -12.20
N VAL A 97 6.61 11.07 -11.01
CA VAL A 97 7.65 11.95 -10.48
C VAL A 97 8.55 11.15 -9.54
N LEU A 98 9.83 11.47 -9.51
CA LEU A 98 10.74 10.97 -8.49
C LEU A 98 10.73 11.93 -7.32
N ASP A 99 10.47 11.40 -6.12
CA ASP A 99 10.45 12.12 -4.87
C ASP A 99 11.38 11.45 -3.86
N GLN A 100 12.21 12.22 -3.19
CA GLN A 100 13.09 11.73 -2.12
C GLN A 100 12.49 11.94 -0.72
N GLY A 101 11.29 12.50 -0.64
CA GLY A 101 10.60 12.76 0.62
C GLY A 101 11.40 13.68 1.54
N TYR A 102 11.85 14.82 1.01
CA TYR A 102 12.64 15.78 1.76
C TYR A 102 11.80 17.04 2.05
N PHE A 103 11.61 17.33 3.32
CA PHE A 103 10.79 18.44 3.79
C PHE A 103 11.68 19.62 4.23
N PRO A 104 11.34 20.87 3.88
CA PRO A 104 12.21 22.02 4.10
C PRO A 104 12.63 22.26 5.56
N ARG A 105 11.76 21.89 6.51
CA ARG A 105 12.02 22.07 7.95
C ARG A 105 12.30 20.77 8.67
N GLY A 106 11.56 19.72 8.35
CA GLY A 106 11.65 18.42 9.00
C GLY A 106 12.74 17.49 8.46
N GLY A 107 13.42 17.86 7.36
CA GLY A 107 14.39 17.00 6.70
C GLY A 107 13.72 15.78 6.07
N MET A 108 14.01 14.60 6.59
CA MET A 108 13.43 13.34 6.09
C MET A 108 12.04 13.02 6.70
N THR A 109 11.51 13.89 7.55
CA THR A 109 10.23 13.67 8.25
C THR A 109 9.33 14.89 8.07
N ALA A 110 8.11 14.68 7.62
CA ALA A 110 7.10 15.73 7.58
C ALA A 110 6.73 16.21 8.99
N GLU A 111 6.47 17.50 9.16
CA GLU A 111 6.08 18.06 10.44
C GLU A 111 4.58 17.85 10.74
N SER A 112 3.76 17.59 9.72
CA SER A 112 2.31 17.41 9.88
C SER A 112 1.71 16.55 8.77
N ASP A 113 0.46 16.13 8.99
CA ASP A 113 -0.35 15.42 8.00
C ASP A 113 -0.61 16.29 6.78
N GLU A 114 -0.81 17.60 6.99
CA GLU A 114 -1.07 18.55 5.91
C GLU A 114 0.14 18.66 4.98
N GLU A 115 1.37 18.56 5.51
CA GLU A 115 2.58 18.61 4.70
C GLU A 115 2.68 17.39 3.78
N LEU A 116 2.41 16.19 4.30
CA LEU A 116 2.33 14.96 3.51
C LEU A 116 1.22 15.01 2.46
N LEU A 117 0.04 15.45 2.85
CA LEU A 117 -1.09 15.58 1.93
C LEU A 117 -0.81 16.59 0.82
N ASN A 118 -0.19 17.71 1.16
CA ASN A 118 0.17 18.74 0.18
C ASN A 118 1.14 18.21 -0.89
N ASP A 119 2.11 17.39 -0.53
CA ASP A 119 3.01 16.78 -1.51
C ASP A 119 2.24 15.89 -2.50
N VAL A 120 1.37 15.02 -2.00
CA VAL A 120 0.51 14.17 -2.85
C VAL A 120 -0.37 15.02 -3.78
N LEU A 121 -0.97 16.10 -3.26
CA LEU A 121 -1.82 17.00 -4.04
C LEU A 121 -1.03 17.78 -5.09
N LEU A 122 0.15 18.28 -4.77
CA LEU A 122 1.03 18.99 -5.70
C LEU A 122 1.47 18.09 -6.87
N ILE A 123 1.85 16.85 -6.58
CA ILE A 123 2.18 15.84 -7.60
C ILE A 123 0.98 15.64 -8.55
N LYS A 124 -0.20 15.47 -7.98
CA LYS A 124 -1.43 15.28 -8.76
C LYS A 124 -1.78 16.51 -9.60
N GLN A 125 -1.68 17.73 -9.03
CA GLN A 125 -1.94 19.00 -9.71
C GLN A 125 -0.96 19.26 -10.84
N ALA A 126 0.30 18.83 -10.70
CA ALA A 126 1.30 18.91 -11.77
C ALA A 126 1.03 17.93 -12.95
N GLY A 127 -0.03 17.12 -12.84
CA GLY A 127 -0.47 16.20 -13.90
C GLY A 127 0.20 14.83 -13.87
N PHE A 128 0.95 14.51 -12.83
CA PHE A 128 1.46 13.15 -12.61
C PHE A 128 0.35 12.24 -12.10
N ASN A 129 0.46 10.96 -12.41
CA ASN A 129 -0.45 9.93 -11.91
C ASN A 129 0.21 8.94 -10.96
N GLY A 130 1.48 9.16 -10.64
CA GLY A 130 2.22 8.36 -9.70
C GLY A 130 3.50 9.02 -9.20
N VAL A 131 4.05 8.46 -8.14
CA VAL A 131 5.30 8.87 -7.51
C VAL A 131 6.19 7.66 -7.26
N ARG A 132 7.47 7.81 -7.53
CA ARG A 132 8.52 6.91 -7.08
C ARG A 132 9.21 7.52 -5.88
N LEU A 133 9.01 6.96 -4.71
CA LEU A 133 9.73 7.36 -3.50
C LEU A 133 11.12 6.78 -3.54
N HIS A 134 12.09 7.62 -3.92
CA HIS A 134 13.44 7.17 -4.21
C HIS A 134 14.21 6.85 -2.93
N GLN A 135 14.51 5.57 -2.74
CA GLN A 135 15.28 5.06 -1.61
C GLN A 135 14.72 5.47 -0.24
N LYS A 136 13.40 5.55 -0.13
CA LYS A 136 12.73 5.95 1.10
C LYS A 136 11.45 5.15 1.32
N ILE A 137 11.29 4.62 2.52
CA ILE A 137 10.00 4.21 3.04
C ILE A 137 9.43 5.41 3.78
N GLU A 138 8.35 5.96 3.25
CA GLU A 138 7.72 7.16 3.79
C GLU A 138 6.82 6.82 4.99
N ASP A 139 6.33 7.82 5.69
CA ASP A 139 5.30 7.70 6.72
C ASP A 139 4.04 7.05 6.12
N GLU A 140 3.39 6.15 6.86
CA GLU A 140 2.21 5.41 6.39
C GLU A 140 1.06 6.32 5.96
N ARG A 141 0.95 7.51 6.53
CA ARG A 141 -0.04 8.53 6.16
C ARG A 141 0.13 9.01 4.72
N PHE A 142 1.37 9.06 4.20
CA PHE A 142 1.61 9.40 2.80
C PHE A 142 0.93 8.40 1.85
N TYR A 143 1.07 7.11 2.11
CA TYR A 143 0.45 6.06 1.30
C TYR A 143 -1.07 6.07 1.43
N TYR A 144 -1.58 6.34 2.63
CA TYR A 144 -3.01 6.57 2.83
C TYR A 144 -3.52 7.75 1.98
N PHE A 145 -2.80 8.85 1.93
CA PHE A 145 -3.18 9.99 1.09
C PHE A 145 -3.06 9.65 -0.40
N CYS A 146 -2.11 8.83 -0.82
CA CYS A 146 -2.05 8.32 -2.19
C CYS A 146 -3.30 7.53 -2.56
N ASP A 147 -3.79 6.68 -1.67
CA ASP A 147 -5.05 5.94 -1.87
C ASP A 147 -6.25 6.89 -1.95
N MET A 148 -6.36 7.87 -1.02
CA MET A 148 -7.46 8.81 -0.94
C MET A 148 -7.53 9.79 -2.12
N VAL A 149 -6.38 10.24 -2.61
CA VAL A 149 -6.28 11.20 -3.73
C VAL A 149 -6.26 10.49 -5.08
N GLY A 150 -5.94 9.21 -5.10
CA GLY A 150 -5.77 8.41 -6.31
C GLY A 150 -4.45 8.72 -7.01
N LEU A 151 -3.34 8.50 -6.36
CA LEU A 151 -1.99 8.63 -6.88
C LEU A 151 -1.25 7.30 -6.72
N PHE A 152 -0.77 6.70 -7.80
CA PHE A 152 0.04 5.49 -7.70
C PHE A 152 1.38 5.76 -7.02
N PHE A 153 1.93 4.75 -6.33
CA PHE A 153 3.29 4.86 -5.81
C PHE A 153 4.11 3.58 -6.01
N TRP A 154 5.41 3.76 -6.07
CA TRP A 154 6.39 2.69 -5.98
C TRP A 154 7.02 2.70 -4.59
N LEU A 155 7.03 1.55 -3.95
CA LEU A 155 7.64 1.33 -2.65
C LEU A 155 9.09 0.89 -2.87
N GLU A 156 10.05 1.74 -2.49
CA GLU A 156 11.47 1.51 -2.77
C GLU A 156 12.28 1.42 -1.49
N MET A 157 13.04 0.32 -1.37
CA MET A 157 13.93 0.08 -0.25
C MET A 157 15.16 1.00 -0.32
N PRO A 158 15.55 1.67 0.78
CA PRO A 158 16.84 2.34 0.86
C PRO A 158 18.00 1.38 0.59
N ALA A 159 18.95 1.78 -0.25
CA ALA A 159 20.07 0.92 -0.64
C ALA A 159 21.10 0.78 0.47
N ALA A 160 21.70 -0.41 0.56
CA ALA A 160 22.92 -0.63 1.31
C ALA A 160 24.12 -0.36 0.39
N TYR A 161 24.91 0.67 0.66
CA TYR A 161 26.05 1.03 -0.18
C TYR A 161 27.28 0.13 0.01
N ASP A 162 27.41 -0.49 1.17
CA ASP A 162 28.39 -1.54 1.44
C ASP A 162 27.72 -2.91 1.39
N PHE A 163 27.91 -3.62 0.29
CA PHE A 163 27.26 -4.91 0.07
C PHE A 163 28.09 -6.04 0.67
N THR A 164 27.62 -6.54 1.80
CA THR A 164 28.17 -7.70 2.50
C THR A 164 27.07 -8.73 2.70
N SER A 165 27.43 -9.99 2.99
CA SER A 165 26.43 -11.03 3.31
C SER A 165 25.54 -10.64 4.49
N ALA A 166 26.09 -9.92 5.49
CA ALA A 166 25.32 -9.41 6.62
C ALA A 166 24.34 -8.31 6.19
N ALA A 167 24.78 -7.35 5.35
CA ALA A 167 23.93 -6.31 4.82
C ALA A 167 22.80 -6.89 3.95
N ALA A 168 23.11 -7.87 3.09
CA ALA A 168 22.11 -8.54 2.26
C ALA A 168 21.05 -9.27 3.11
N ALA A 169 21.47 -10.00 4.16
CA ALA A 169 20.55 -10.67 5.06
C ALA A 169 19.62 -9.68 5.80
N GLU A 170 20.17 -8.57 6.29
CA GLU A 170 19.39 -7.55 7.00
C GLU A 170 18.43 -6.83 6.05
N LEU A 171 18.88 -6.46 4.85
CA LEU A 171 18.03 -5.85 3.82
C LEU A 171 16.87 -6.76 3.45
N SER A 172 17.12 -8.06 3.25
CA SER A 172 16.07 -9.04 2.94
C SER A 172 15.07 -9.19 4.08
N ARG A 173 15.54 -9.18 5.32
CA ARG A 173 14.68 -9.24 6.51
C ARG A 173 13.78 -8.00 6.58
N GLN A 174 14.35 -6.79 6.53
CA GLN A 174 13.61 -5.54 6.57
C GLN A 174 12.64 -5.42 5.40
N TRP A 175 13.08 -5.79 4.19
CA TRP A 175 12.23 -5.73 3.01
C TRP A 175 11.01 -6.63 3.13
N SER A 176 11.17 -7.81 3.67
CA SER A 176 10.04 -8.73 3.92
C SER A 176 9.01 -8.13 4.88
N GLU A 177 9.46 -7.46 5.94
CA GLU A 177 8.58 -6.79 6.89
C GLU A 177 7.87 -5.59 6.24
N ILE A 178 8.60 -4.76 5.47
CA ILE A 178 8.05 -3.62 4.75
C ILE A 178 6.96 -4.06 3.75
N VAL A 179 7.22 -5.11 2.97
CA VAL A 179 6.23 -5.64 2.03
C VAL A 179 4.98 -6.13 2.76
N LEU A 180 5.14 -6.84 3.87
CA LEU A 180 4.02 -7.33 4.67
C LEU A 180 3.18 -6.18 5.24
N GLN A 181 3.81 -5.11 5.69
CA GLN A 181 3.16 -3.94 6.26
C GLN A 181 2.39 -3.14 5.21
N HIS A 182 2.96 -2.99 4.00
CA HIS A 182 2.41 -2.08 2.99
C HIS A 182 1.55 -2.73 1.91
N LYS A 183 1.51 -4.07 1.83
CA LYS A 183 0.78 -4.78 0.77
C LYS A 183 -0.74 -4.52 0.69
N GLY A 184 -1.31 -3.85 1.69
CA GLY A 184 -2.73 -3.52 1.76
C GLY A 184 -3.11 -2.21 1.07
N TYR A 185 -2.14 -1.36 0.72
CA TYR A 185 -2.45 -0.10 0.05
C TYR A 185 -2.89 -0.32 -1.39
N LEU A 186 -3.93 0.42 -1.80
CA LEU A 186 -4.59 0.24 -3.09
C LEU A 186 -3.80 0.82 -4.26
N SER A 187 -3.06 1.88 -4.02
CA SER A 187 -2.24 2.61 -5.02
C SER A 187 -0.82 2.08 -5.15
N LEU A 188 -0.44 1.07 -4.37
CA LEU A 188 0.86 0.43 -4.48
C LEU A 188 0.96 -0.38 -5.78
N MET A 189 1.83 0.07 -6.69
CA MET A 189 1.99 -0.52 -8.01
C MET A 189 3.22 -1.39 -8.19
N ALA A 190 4.31 -1.01 -7.55
CA ALA A 190 5.58 -1.68 -7.74
C ALA A 190 6.37 -1.72 -6.43
N TYR A 191 7.09 -2.82 -6.26
CA TYR A 191 8.07 -3.04 -5.22
C TYR A 191 9.45 -2.93 -5.83
N VAL A 192 10.29 -2.05 -5.27
CA VAL A 192 11.66 -1.81 -5.75
C VAL A 192 12.63 -2.16 -4.63
N PRO A 193 13.12 -3.39 -4.58
CA PRO A 193 13.98 -3.86 -3.49
C PRO A 193 15.39 -3.27 -3.53
N VAL A 194 15.85 -2.82 -4.70
CA VAL A 194 17.21 -2.31 -4.90
C VAL A 194 17.18 -1.20 -5.94
N ASN A 195 17.83 -0.06 -5.64
CA ASN A 195 18.10 1.01 -6.60
C ASN A 195 19.54 0.95 -7.07
N GLU A 196 19.76 0.81 -8.37
CA GLU A 196 21.04 0.90 -9.09
C GLU A 196 22.18 -0.03 -8.58
N SER A 197 21.99 -0.68 -7.43
CA SER A 197 22.94 -1.66 -6.84
C SER A 197 24.38 -1.15 -6.69
N TRP A 198 24.57 0.09 -6.30
CA TRP A 198 25.88 0.67 -6.02
C TRP A 198 26.63 -0.17 -4.99
N GLY A 199 27.92 -0.44 -5.25
CA GLY A 199 28.78 -1.23 -4.37
C GLY A 199 28.63 -2.74 -4.55
N VAL A 200 27.70 -3.21 -5.36
CA VAL A 200 27.59 -4.64 -5.69
C VAL A 200 28.52 -4.97 -6.85
N LEU A 201 29.61 -5.69 -6.55
CA LEU A 201 30.43 -6.26 -7.60
C LEU A 201 29.64 -7.32 -8.36
N GLN A 202 29.72 -7.31 -9.69
CA GLN A 202 29.06 -8.30 -10.54
C GLN A 202 29.76 -9.65 -10.48
N THR A 203 29.71 -10.29 -9.35
CA THR A 203 30.13 -11.67 -9.13
C THR A 203 28.91 -12.59 -9.12
N SER A 204 29.12 -13.88 -9.38
CA SER A 204 28.03 -14.86 -9.34
C SER A 204 27.35 -14.92 -7.98
N GLU A 205 28.08 -14.72 -6.90
CA GLU A 205 27.56 -14.72 -5.52
C GLU A 205 26.66 -13.49 -5.28
N ASN A 206 27.12 -12.30 -5.70
CA ASN A 206 26.36 -11.07 -5.52
C ASN A 206 25.08 -11.06 -6.37
N ILE A 207 25.13 -11.59 -7.59
CA ILE A 207 23.94 -11.73 -8.45
C ILE A 207 22.92 -12.70 -7.81
N ALA A 208 23.38 -13.75 -7.17
CA ALA A 208 22.50 -14.70 -6.49
C ALA A 208 21.85 -14.14 -5.21
N MET A 209 22.44 -13.10 -4.61
CA MET A 209 21.90 -12.43 -3.42
C MET A 209 20.91 -11.29 -3.74
N GLN A 210 20.90 -10.77 -4.97
CA GLN A 210 19.95 -9.79 -5.47
C GLN A 210 18.61 -10.44 -5.85
#